data_f25a57c2e63418bce603b0cd888b47ca
#
_entry.id   f25a57c2e63418bce603b0cd888b47ca
#
_cell.length_a   1.000
_cell.length_b   1.000
_cell.length_c   1.000
_cell.angle_alpha   90.00
_cell.angle_beta   90.00
_cell.angle_gamma   90.00
#
_symmetry.space_group_name_H-M   'P 1'
#
loop_
_entity.id
_entity.type
_entity.pdbx_description
1 polymer ?
#
loop_
_entity_poly.entity_id
_entity_poly.type
_entity_poly.pdbx_seq_one_letter_code
_entity_poly.pdbx_strand_id
1 'polypeptide(L)'
;MLLRCCVISVLGLFLLPGTYSGVARKDTHVDITDQTTLLDGIGMRAAFRFLRSWMFNIVGRTGQRISGSFLQEQIPSDVPFPCNVSLGDINVIAAMGDSLTAATGAAASGFVDLYQENRGLAWSIGGQWNWRNVTTLPNILKVFNPKLVGYSLGDAYPFHRDSQFNMAEIGAVSYDIPYMARAMVQRIRNDPRVDWKRDWKLVTIAIGGNDICSFVCTMRYPEQLPAKHRLRLQRTLRYLRNNMPRTFVNLVSVPSVSKVVMLQRKPFACESLHHGECSCWIGKLYNQSDSSRERWSKIQDEYIRVEKEIAESAEFRGLDEFAVVYQPWSLNVSMKMNGKDTDYSLLSYDCFHMSQKGNA
;
A
#
# COMPACT_ATOMS: atom_id res chain seq x y z
N MET A 1 10.97 7.35 28.23
CA MET A 1 12.00 7.22 27.19
C MET A 1 11.37 6.37 26.11
N LEU A 2 10.78 7.00 25.10
CA LEU A 2 9.99 6.35 24.06
C LEU A 2 10.96 5.82 23.00
N LEU A 3 11.35 4.54 23.09
CA LEU A 3 11.93 3.84 21.94
C LEU A 3 10.84 3.70 20.88
N ARG A 4 10.96 4.44 19.80
CA ARG A 4 10.15 4.25 18.59
C ARG A 4 10.45 2.87 18.05
N CYS A 5 9.44 2.02 17.99
CA CYS A 5 9.54 0.75 17.26
C CYS A 5 9.92 1.03 15.82
N CYS A 6 11.13 0.67 15.45
CA CYS A 6 11.71 0.96 14.13
C CYS A 6 11.30 -0.05 13.05
N VAL A 7 10.19 -0.73 13.22
CA VAL A 7 9.74 -1.69 12.21
C VAL A 7 8.90 -0.97 11.17
N ILE A 8 9.52 -0.80 10.02
CA ILE A 8 8.92 -0.62 8.70
C ILE A 8 8.30 0.75 8.44
N SER A 9 9.15 1.78 8.37
CA SER A 9 8.94 2.86 7.41
C SER A 9 9.44 2.47 6.00
N VAL A 10 9.41 1.22 5.61
CA VAL A 10 9.83 0.80 4.26
C VAL A 10 8.92 1.43 3.20
N LEU A 11 7.64 1.61 3.50
CA LEU A 11 6.70 2.28 2.60
C LEU A 11 6.82 3.81 2.61
N GLY A 12 7.28 4.42 3.69
CA GLY A 12 7.55 5.87 3.73
C GLY A 12 8.74 6.31 2.89
N LEU A 13 9.54 5.38 2.40
CA LEU A 13 10.76 5.61 1.64
C LEU A 13 10.52 5.94 0.16
N PHE A 14 9.36 5.59 -0.37
CA PHE A 14 9.11 5.75 -1.81
C PHE A 14 8.66 7.14 -2.23
N LEU A 15 8.39 8.06 -1.30
CA LEU A 15 7.70 9.31 -1.62
C LEU A 15 8.35 10.60 -1.09
N LEU A 16 9.63 10.61 -0.76
CA LEU A 16 10.32 11.88 -0.49
C LEU A 16 10.76 12.51 -1.82
N PRO A 17 10.35 13.77 -2.10
CA PRO A 17 10.81 14.48 -3.28
C PRO A 17 12.30 14.79 -3.14
N GLY A 18 13.14 14.03 -3.82
CA GLY A 18 14.54 14.39 -4.01
C GLY A 18 14.65 15.56 -4.99
N THR A 19 14.92 16.75 -4.49
CA THR A 19 15.42 17.85 -5.31
C THR A 19 16.82 17.49 -5.79
N TYR A 20 16.95 17.09 -7.04
CA TYR A 20 18.24 16.94 -7.70
C TYR A 20 18.26 17.76 -8.99
N SER A 21 19.12 18.77 -9.02
CA SER A 21 19.52 19.49 -10.21
C SER A 21 20.29 18.54 -11.14
N GLY A 22 19.71 18.28 -12.31
CA GLY A 22 20.29 17.41 -13.30
C GLY A 22 21.35 18.11 -14.15
N VAL A 23 22.46 17.43 -14.37
CA VAL A 23 23.37 17.71 -15.49
C VAL A 23 22.97 16.81 -16.65
N ALA A 24 22.54 17.43 -17.73
CA ALA A 24 22.22 16.76 -18.98
C ALA A 24 23.46 16.11 -19.59
N ARG A 25 23.37 14.84 -19.95
CA ARG A 25 24.23 14.21 -20.98
C ARG A 25 23.37 13.74 -22.14
N LYS A 26 23.80 14.17 -23.33
CA LYS A 26 23.24 13.84 -24.63
C LYS A 26 23.49 12.38 -25.04
N ASP A 27 22.51 11.89 -25.79
CA ASP A 27 22.56 10.85 -26.82
C ASP A 27 23.07 9.47 -26.47
N THR A 28 22.11 8.52 -26.35
CA THR A 28 22.21 7.22 -27.03
C THR A 28 20.80 6.65 -27.21
N HIS A 29 20.50 6.11 -28.37
CA HIS A 29 19.29 5.32 -28.67
C HIS A 29 19.12 4.24 -27.63
N VAL A 30 18.03 4.30 -26.87
CA VAL A 30 17.66 3.28 -25.90
C VAL A 30 16.72 2.30 -26.58
N ASP A 31 17.14 1.05 -26.67
CA ASP A 31 16.28 -0.06 -27.08
C ASP A 31 15.19 -0.28 -26.06
N ILE A 32 13.91 -0.16 -26.47
CA ILE A 32 12.73 -0.18 -25.61
C ILE A 32 12.49 -1.59 -24.97
N THR A 33 13.31 -2.57 -25.31
CA THR A 33 13.20 -3.95 -24.79
C THR A 33 13.90 -4.15 -23.44
N ASP A 34 14.75 -3.22 -22.99
CA ASP A 34 15.42 -3.32 -21.68
C ASP A 34 14.80 -2.39 -20.65
N GLN A 35 13.74 -2.86 -19.97
CA GLN A 35 13.09 -2.14 -18.86
C GLN A 35 14.00 -1.89 -17.67
N THR A 36 15.18 -2.50 -17.60
CA THR A 36 16.15 -2.31 -16.51
C THR A 36 16.74 -0.92 -16.51
N THR A 37 16.86 -0.27 -17.66
CA THR A 37 17.44 1.08 -17.79
C THR A 37 16.48 2.20 -17.36
N LEU A 38 15.16 1.99 -17.44
CA LEU A 38 14.18 2.99 -17.01
C LEU A 38 14.04 3.08 -15.49
N LEU A 39 14.26 1.97 -14.78
CA LEU A 39 14.18 1.89 -13.32
C LEU A 39 15.50 2.28 -12.62
N ASP A 40 16.63 2.28 -13.31
CA ASP A 40 17.92 2.68 -12.79
C ASP A 40 18.07 4.19 -12.56
N GLY A 41 17.15 4.98 -13.09
CA GLY A 41 17.27 6.41 -13.05
C GLY A 41 16.48 7.10 -11.94
N ILE A 42 16.79 7.06 -10.69
CA ILE A 42 16.43 8.05 -9.65
C ILE A 42 15.81 7.42 -8.38
N GLY A 43 14.85 6.50 -8.50
CA GLY A 43 14.12 6.00 -7.32
C GLY A 43 14.90 4.95 -6.50
N MET A 44 15.50 3.97 -7.17
CA MET A 44 16.12 2.82 -6.52
C MET A 44 17.46 3.11 -5.86
N ARG A 45 18.30 3.94 -6.47
CA ARG A 45 19.59 4.34 -5.84
C ARG A 45 19.33 5.14 -4.56
N ALA A 46 18.26 5.93 -4.53
CA ALA A 46 17.85 6.65 -3.32
C ALA A 46 17.28 5.69 -2.27
N ALA A 47 16.42 4.76 -2.63
CA ALA A 47 15.86 3.74 -1.73
C ALA A 47 16.96 2.81 -1.19
N PHE A 48 17.90 2.35 -2.02
CA PHE A 48 19.04 1.55 -1.57
C PHE A 48 20.03 2.32 -0.70
N ARG A 49 20.31 3.60 -1.02
CA ARG A 49 21.18 4.45 -0.16
C ARG A 49 20.52 4.73 1.18
N PHE A 50 19.22 4.90 1.22
CA PHE A 50 18.49 5.14 2.45
C PHE A 50 18.38 3.84 3.28
N LEU A 51 18.00 2.70 2.70
CA LEU A 51 18.02 1.40 3.37
C LEU A 51 19.42 1.08 3.91
N ARG A 52 20.45 1.35 3.12
CA ARG A 52 21.84 1.18 3.54
C ARG A 52 22.22 2.17 4.65
N SER A 53 21.83 3.43 4.56
CA SER A 53 22.07 4.45 5.60
C SER A 53 21.29 4.16 6.86
N TRP A 54 20.05 3.70 6.73
CA TRP A 54 19.18 3.31 7.83
C TRP A 54 19.69 2.03 8.54
N MET A 55 20.10 1.00 7.80
CA MET A 55 20.75 -0.17 8.35
C MET A 55 22.08 0.16 9.05
N PHE A 56 22.89 1.07 8.48
CA PHE A 56 24.11 1.54 9.13
C PHE A 56 23.86 2.31 10.42
N ASN A 57 22.78 3.05 10.51
CA ASN A 57 22.40 3.79 11.71
C ASN A 57 21.79 2.91 12.81
N ILE A 58 21.19 1.78 12.45
CA ILE A 58 20.63 0.79 13.41
C ILE A 58 21.69 -0.18 13.90
N VAL A 59 22.57 -0.63 13.02
CA VAL A 59 23.55 -1.71 13.31
C VAL A 59 24.86 -1.18 13.92
N GLY A 60 25.01 0.15 14.08
CA GLY A 60 26.17 0.75 14.74
C GLY A 60 27.52 0.42 14.04
N ARG A 61 28.17 1.41 13.59
CA ARG A 61 29.58 1.60 13.19
C ARG A 61 30.54 0.38 13.20
N THR A 62 30.20 -0.72 12.61
CA THR A 62 31.18 -1.79 12.35
C THR A 62 31.37 -1.93 10.84
N GLY A 63 32.59 -1.68 10.38
CA GLY A 63 32.97 -1.62 8.97
C GLY A 63 33.06 -2.97 8.27
N GLN A 64 32.13 -3.90 8.49
CA GLN A 64 32.08 -5.18 7.81
C GLN A 64 31.22 -5.15 6.55
N ARG A 65 31.72 -5.75 5.48
CA ARG A 65 30.99 -5.96 4.23
C ARG A 65 29.76 -6.86 4.48
N ILE A 66 28.60 -6.41 4.04
CA ILE A 66 27.36 -7.18 4.11
C ILE A 66 27.51 -8.41 3.20
N SER A 67 27.71 -9.58 3.78
CA SER A 67 27.55 -10.89 3.11
C SER A 67 26.14 -11.40 3.34
N GLY A 68 25.65 -12.31 2.50
CA GLY A 68 24.29 -12.88 2.66
C GLY A 68 24.03 -13.55 4.01
N SER A 69 25.09 -13.92 4.77
CA SER A 69 24.99 -14.45 6.12
C SER A 69 24.63 -13.40 7.16
N PHE A 70 24.87 -12.12 6.89
CA PHE A 70 24.54 -11.01 7.80
C PHE A 70 23.04 -10.80 7.99
N LEU A 71 22.23 -11.25 7.03
CA LEU A 71 20.76 -11.17 7.11
C LEU A 71 20.17 -12.25 8.03
N GLN A 72 20.97 -13.19 8.52
CA GLN A 72 20.57 -14.25 9.44
C GLN A 72 21.05 -14.04 10.89
N GLU A 73 21.77 -12.95 11.18
CA GLU A 73 22.11 -12.64 12.56
C GLU A 73 20.82 -12.35 13.34
N GLN A 74 20.61 -13.14 14.39
CA GLN A 74 19.49 -12.96 15.30
C GLN A 74 19.61 -11.60 15.98
N ILE A 75 18.52 -10.86 16.00
CA ILE A 75 18.40 -9.65 16.80
C ILE A 75 18.60 -10.05 18.28
N PRO A 76 19.38 -9.29 19.06
CA PRO A 76 19.58 -9.60 20.47
C PRO A 76 18.25 -9.80 21.20
N SER A 77 18.20 -10.81 22.06
CA SER A 77 16.98 -11.23 22.79
C SER A 77 16.43 -10.19 23.79
N ASP A 78 17.19 -9.13 24.02
CA ASP A 78 16.86 -8.04 24.93
C ASP A 78 16.10 -6.87 24.28
N VAL A 79 15.88 -6.92 22.96
CA VAL A 79 15.04 -5.92 22.25
C VAL A 79 13.56 -6.24 22.45
N PRO A 80 12.75 -5.33 22.99
CA PRO A 80 11.34 -5.60 23.22
C PRO A 80 10.60 -5.93 21.93
N PHE A 81 9.87 -7.02 21.93
CA PHE A 81 8.96 -7.43 20.88
C PHE A 81 7.82 -6.36 20.69
N PRO A 82 7.32 -6.04 19.47
CA PRO A 82 7.69 -6.63 18.18
C PRO A 82 8.88 -5.97 17.48
N CYS A 83 9.67 -5.15 18.18
CA CYS A 83 10.85 -4.48 17.60
C CYS A 83 11.98 -5.46 17.22
N ASN A 84 11.84 -6.72 17.58
CA ASN A 84 12.77 -7.81 17.24
C ASN A 84 12.50 -8.46 15.88
N VAL A 85 11.44 -8.05 15.17
CA VAL A 85 11.11 -8.63 13.86
C VAL A 85 11.90 -7.91 12.79
N SER A 86 12.83 -8.61 12.14
CA SER A 86 13.56 -8.11 10.98
C SER A 86 12.77 -8.35 9.68
N LEU A 87 13.19 -7.72 8.59
CA LEU A 87 12.59 -7.96 7.26
C LEU A 87 12.74 -9.43 6.83
N GLY A 88 13.80 -10.10 7.27
CA GLY A 88 14.07 -11.51 6.99
C GLY A 88 13.18 -12.47 7.77
N ASP A 89 12.58 -12.03 8.87
CA ASP A 89 11.70 -12.85 9.71
C ASP A 89 10.25 -12.91 9.19
N ILE A 90 9.90 -12.05 8.26
CA ILE A 90 8.56 -12.04 7.65
C ILE A 90 8.46 -13.22 6.67
N ASN A 91 7.67 -14.21 7.03
CA ASN A 91 7.50 -15.45 6.24
C ASN A 91 6.25 -15.37 5.35
N VAL A 92 5.24 -14.63 5.78
CA VAL A 92 3.94 -14.54 5.11
C VAL A 92 3.56 -13.09 4.89
N ILE A 93 3.08 -12.77 3.69
CA ILE A 93 2.50 -11.47 3.38
C ILE A 93 1.06 -11.62 2.93
N ALA A 94 0.20 -10.70 3.37
CA ALA A 94 -1.21 -10.66 3.02
C ALA A 94 -1.70 -9.21 2.91
N ALA A 95 -2.82 -8.99 2.22
CA ALA A 95 -3.41 -7.66 2.12
C ALA A 95 -4.94 -7.71 2.03
N MET A 96 -5.57 -6.68 2.58
CA MET A 96 -6.99 -6.36 2.45
C MET A 96 -7.14 -4.92 1.99
N GLY A 97 -8.12 -4.66 1.15
CA GLY A 97 -8.33 -3.32 0.62
C GLY A 97 -9.33 -3.32 -0.52
N ASP A 98 -9.24 -2.29 -1.31
CA ASP A 98 -10.09 -2.05 -2.47
C ASP A 98 -9.32 -2.26 -3.81
N SER A 99 -9.78 -1.60 -4.86
CA SER A 99 -9.19 -1.66 -6.20
C SER A 99 -7.72 -1.24 -6.25
N LEU A 100 -7.26 -0.34 -5.34
CA LEU A 100 -5.85 0.05 -5.26
C LEU A 100 -4.96 -1.11 -4.77
N THR A 101 -5.47 -1.93 -3.86
CA THR A 101 -4.77 -3.13 -3.36
C THR A 101 -4.92 -4.32 -4.34
N ALA A 102 -5.97 -4.35 -5.16
CA ALA A 102 -6.14 -5.30 -6.25
C ALA A 102 -5.28 -4.92 -7.48
N ALA A 103 -4.71 -3.71 -7.52
CA ALA A 103 -4.01 -3.14 -8.69
C ALA A 103 -4.89 -3.18 -9.95
N THR A 104 -6.15 -2.75 -9.82
CA THR A 104 -7.11 -2.71 -10.92
C THR A 104 -6.60 -1.83 -12.05
N GLY A 105 -6.57 -2.38 -13.25
CA GLY A 105 -6.12 -1.68 -14.45
C GLY A 105 -4.66 -1.22 -14.46
N ALA A 106 -3.79 -1.74 -13.57
CA ALA A 106 -2.41 -1.25 -13.46
C ALA A 106 -1.60 -1.39 -14.76
N ALA A 107 -1.92 -2.37 -15.58
CA ALA A 107 -1.33 -2.58 -16.91
C ALA A 107 -2.27 -2.17 -18.06
N ALA A 108 -3.36 -1.45 -17.77
CA ALA A 108 -4.35 -1.11 -18.79
C ALA A 108 -3.77 -0.18 -19.86
N SER A 109 -3.97 -0.54 -21.11
CA SER A 109 -3.66 0.25 -22.30
C SER A 109 -4.93 0.78 -23.01
N GLY A 110 -6.09 0.32 -22.58
CA GLY A 110 -7.39 0.68 -23.11
C GLY A 110 -8.52 0.41 -22.13
N PHE A 111 -9.74 0.76 -22.55
CA PHE A 111 -10.93 0.66 -21.71
C PHE A 111 -11.22 -0.75 -21.20
N VAL A 112 -11.05 -1.76 -22.06
CA VAL A 112 -11.35 -3.16 -21.69
C VAL A 112 -10.39 -3.69 -20.62
N ASP A 113 -9.13 -3.25 -20.67
CA ASP A 113 -8.09 -3.70 -19.75
C ASP A 113 -8.30 -3.16 -18.32
N LEU A 114 -9.13 -2.12 -18.15
CA LEU A 114 -9.45 -1.56 -16.83
C LEU A 114 -10.16 -2.53 -15.90
N TYR A 115 -10.85 -3.52 -16.44
CA TYR A 115 -11.52 -4.55 -15.63
C TYR A 115 -10.58 -5.64 -15.17
N GLN A 116 -9.32 -5.63 -15.64
CA GLN A 116 -8.32 -6.60 -15.22
C GLN A 116 -7.73 -6.18 -13.86
N GLU A 117 -7.70 -7.12 -12.92
CA GLU A 117 -7.00 -6.95 -11.65
C GLU A 117 -5.56 -7.49 -11.81
N ASN A 118 -4.61 -6.58 -11.97
CA ASN A 118 -3.20 -6.93 -12.15
C ASN A 118 -2.52 -7.17 -10.78
N ARG A 119 -3.07 -8.09 -9.98
CA ARG A 119 -2.70 -8.33 -8.58
C ARG A 119 -1.22 -8.60 -8.38
N GLY A 120 -0.56 -9.23 -9.34
CA GLY A 120 0.88 -9.45 -9.34
C GLY A 120 1.71 -8.16 -9.34
N LEU A 121 1.12 -7.03 -9.77
CA LEU A 121 1.74 -5.70 -9.82
C LEU A 121 1.35 -4.82 -8.62
N ALA A 122 0.50 -5.29 -7.72
CA ALA A 122 -0.03 -4.49 -6.60
C ALA A 122 1.10 -4.06 -5.65
N TRP A 123 1.17 -2.77 -5.32
CA TRP A 123 2.19 -2.15 -4.48
C TRP A 123 2.43 -2.87 -3.15
N SER A 124 1.37 -3.34 -2.50
CA SER A 124 1.38 -3.91 -1.14
C SER A 124 1.54 -5.42 -1.10
N ILE A 125 1.20 -6.13 -2.19
CA ILE A 125 1.05 -7.59 -2.17
C ILE A 125 1.47 -8.28 -3.48
N GLY A 126 1.76 -7.53 -4.55
CA GLY A 126 2.16 -8.06 -5.84
C GLY A 126 3.58 -8.63 -5.80
N GLY A 127 3.74 -9.86 -6.24
CA GLY A 127 5.04 -10.55 -6.24
C GLY A 127 5.46 -11.04 -7.62
N GLN A 128 4.83 -10.55 -8.68
CA GLN A 128 5.19 -10.89 -10.06
C GLN A 128 6.63 -10.44 -10.33
N TRP A 129 7.42 -11.32 -10.93
CA TRP A 129 8.86 -11.13 -11.23
C TRP A 129 9.69 -10.81 -9.98
N ASN A 130 10.49 -9.75 -10.02
CA ASN A 130 11.38 -9.33 -8.92
C ASN A 130 11.41 -7.81 -8.79
N TRP A 131 12.10 -7.31 -7.76
CA TRP A 131 12.15 -5.88 -7.44
C TRP A 131 12.80 -5.00 -8.54
N ARG A 132 13.56 -5.60 -9.48
CA ARG A 132 14.16 -4.85 -10.61
C ARG A 132 13.15 -4.55 -11.70
N ASN A 133 12.16 -5.44 -11.87
CA ASN A 133 11.10 -5.28 -12.87
C ASN A 133 9.86 -4.62 -12.29
N VAL A 134 9.50 -4.98 -11.04
CA VAL A 134 8.30 -4.52 -10.34
C VAL A 134 8.66 -4.26 -8.89
N THR A 135 8.76 -2.99 -8.50
CA THR A 135 9.19 -2.58 -7.16
C THR A 135 8.00 -2.54 -6.20
N THR A 136 7.57 -3.71 -5.78
CA THR A 136 6.48 -3.87 -4.79
C THR A 136 7.03 -4.30 -3.45
N LEU A 137 6.23 -4.15 -2.38
CA LEU A 137 6.62 -4.56 -1.04
C LEU A 137 7.08 -6.04 -0.99
N PRO A 138 6.34 -7.02 -1.54
CA PRO A 138 6.82 -8.41 -1.54
C PRO A 138 8.11 -8.61 -2.32
N ASN A 139 8.28 -7.94 -3.46
CA ASN A 139 9.48 -8.07 -4.27
C ASN A 139 10.73 -7.53 -3.55
N ILE A 140 10.56 -6.51 -2.71
CA ILE A 140 11.61 -6.02 -1.81
C ILE A 140 11.86 -7.05 -0.69
N LEU A 141 10.81 -7.54 -0.03
CA LEU A 141 10.93 -8.50 1.07
C LEU A 141 11.57 -9.82 0.62
N LYS A 142 11.34 -10.27 -0.62
CA LYS A 142 12.00 -11.46 -1.18
C LYS A 142 13.52 -11.36 -1.25
N VAL A 143 14.10 -10.17 -1.20
CA VAL A 143 15.55 -9.97 -1.10
C VAL A 143 16.07 -10.40 0.27
N PHE A 144 15.26 -10.20 1.31
CA PHE A 144 15.60 -10.51 2.71
C PHE A 144 15.15 -11.93 3.11
N ASN A 145 13.98 -12.34 2.60
CA ASN A 145 13.45 -13.69 2.79
C ASN A 145 12.97 -14.28 1.45
N PRO A 146 13.81 -15.03 0.74
CA PRO A 146 13.43 -15.69 -0.52
C PRO A 146 12.32 -16.75 -0.35
N LYS A 147 12.03 -17.19 0.88
CA LYS A 147 10.94 -18.14 1.20
C LYS A 147 9.60 -17.46 1.51
N LEU A 148 9.51 -16.12 1.37
CA LEU A 148 8.26 -15.37 1.57
C LEU A 148 7.14 -16.01 0.76
N VAL A 149 5.96 -16.19 1.39
CA VAL A 149 4.75 -16.72 0.74
C VAL A 149 3.57 -15.75 0.85
N GLY A 150 2.57 -15.92 -0.01
CA GLY A 150 1.30 -15.20 0.07
C GLY A 150 1.15 -14.02 -0.89
N TYR A 151 2.19 -13.60 -1.55
CA TYR A 151 2.15 -12.55 -2.56
C TYR A 151 1.47 -13.02 -3.85
N SER A 152 0.71 -12.13 -4.49
CA SER A 152 0.01 -12.41 -5.76
C SER A 152 1.00 -12.66 -6.90
N LEU A 153 0.67 -13.62 -7.79
CA LEU A 153 1.62 -14.11 -8.80
C LEU A 153 1.44 -13.45 -10.17
N GLY A 154 0.24 -12.97 -10.48
CA GLY A 154 -0.10 -12.40 -11.78
C GLY A 154 -1.48 -11.78 -11.77
N ASP A 155 -2.08 -11.70 -12.96
CA ASP A 155 -3.44 -11.23 -13.13
C ASP A 155 -4.42 -12.26 -12.56
N ALA A 156 -5.26 -11.83 -11.64
CA ALA A 156 -6.14 -12.75 -10.92
C ALA A 156 -7.30 -11.99 -10.27
N TYR A 157 -8.45 -12.64 -10.14
CA TYR A 157 -9.56 -12.19 -9.29
C TYR A 157 -9.46 -12.80 -7.88
N PRO A 158 -10.21 -12.30 -6.86
CA PRO A 158 -10.08 -12.72 -5.46
C PRO A 158 -10.17 -14.23 -5.23
N PHE A 159 -10.94 -14.93 -6.05
CA PHE A 159 -11.16 -16.38 -5.96
C PHE A 159 -10.13 -17.22 -6.72
N HIS A 160 -9.29 -16.62 -7.55
CA HIS A 160 -8.24 -17.35 -8.28
C HIS A 160 -7.07 -17.69 -7.36
N ARG A 161 -6.41 -18.81 -7.65
CA ARG A 161 -5.24 -19.28 -6.89
C ARG A 161 -4.10 -18.24 -6.89
N ASP A 162 -3.89 -17.55 -8.00
CA ASP A 162 -2.79 -16.60 -8.19
C ASP A 162 -2.99 -15.29 -7.41
N SER A 163 -4.20 -15.01 -6.89
CA SER A 163 -4.42 -13.93 -5.96
C SER A 163 -3.73 -14.17 -4.61
N GLN A 164 -3.43 -15.44 -4.28
CA GLN A 164 -2.78 -15.85 -3.04
C GLN A 164 -3.50 -15.27 -1.80
N PHE A 165 -2.82 -14.47 -0.95
CA PHE A 165 -3.41 -13.86 0.24
C PHE A 165 -3.82 -12.39 0.02
N ASN A 166 -4.00 -11.97 -1.22
CA ASN A 166 -4.63 -10.70 -1.54
C ASN A 166 -6.16 -10.84 -1.50
N MET A 167 -6.78 -10.31 -0.45
CA MET A 167 -8.23 -10.37 -0.23
C MET A 167 -8.97 -9.11 -0.70
N ALA A 168 -8.27 -8.20 -1.39
CA ALA A 168 -8.87 -6.96 -1.87
C ALA A 168 -9.97 -7.21 -2.90
N GLU A 169 -10.96 -6.32 -2.93
CA GLU A 169 -12.06 -6.37 -3.89
C GLU A 169 -12.32 -4.97 -4.48
N ILE A 170 -12.62 -4.91 -5.78
CA ILE A 170 -12.96 -3.65 -6.45
C ILE A 170 -14.19 -3.04 -5.78
N GLY A 171 -14.14 -1.74 -5.51
CA GLY A 171 -15.25 -1.01 -4.91
C GLY A 171 -15.47 -1.27 -3.42
N ALA A 172 -14.63 -2.09 -2.78
CA ALA A 172 -14.77 -2.41 -1.36
C ALA A 172 -14.73 -1.17 -0.47
N VAL A 173 -15.51 -1.21 0.58
CA VAL A 173 -15.65 -0.17 1.59
C VAL A 173 -15.31 -0.69 2.98
N SER A 174 -15.24 0.19 3.96
CA SER A 174 -14.96 -0.19 5.36
C SER A 174 -15.85 -1.31 5.91
N TYR A 175 -17.04 -1.47 5.32
CA TYR A 175 -17.98 -2.54 5.70
C TYR A 175 -17.45 -3.94 5.40
N ASP A 176 -16.60 -4.09 4.40
CA ASP A 176 -16.20 -5.39 3.85
C ASP A 176 -15.00 -6.01 4.57
N ILE A 177 -14.16 -5.17 5.24
CA ILE A 177 -12.91 -5.65 5.84
C ILE A 177 -13.09 -6.73 6.94
N PRO A 178 -14.14 -6.74 7.78
CA PRO A 178 -14.32 -7.85 8.71
C PRO A 178 -14.57 -9.21 8.03
N TYR A 179 -15.17 -9.18 6.83
CA TYR A 179 -15.35 -10.39 6.01
C TYR A 179 -14.02 -10.82 5.38
N MET A 180 -13.31 -9.86 4.77
CA MET A 180 -11.99 -10.12 4.19
C MET A 180 -11.01 -10.71 5.21
N ALA A 181 -11.01 -10.20 6.44
CA ALA A 181 -10.17 -10.72 7.51
C ALA A 181 -10.49 -12.19 7.85
N ARG A 182 -11.76 -12.57 7.90
CA ARG A 182 -12.14 -13.97 8.14
C ARG A 182 -11.69 -14.88 7.01
N ALA A 183 -11.91 -14.46 5.77
CA ALA A 183 -11.49 -15.21 4.59
C ALA A 183 -9.96 -15.35 4.51
N MET A 184 -9.24 -14.28 4.83
CA MET A 184 -7.77 -14.26 4.87
C MET A 184 -7.22 -15.23 5.92
N VAL A 185 -7.70 -15.14 7.17
CA VAL A 185 -7.28 -16.04 8.26
C VAL A 185 -7.51 -17.51 7.88
N GLN A 186 -8.65 -17.82 7.31
CA GLN A 186 -8.96 -19.18 6.87
C GLN A 186 -8.03 -19.63 5.73
N ARG A 187 -7.77 -18.76 4.74
CA ARG A 187 -6.91 -19.09 3.61
C ARG A 187 -5.46 -19.31 4.04
N ILE A 188 -4.91 -18.43 4.88
CA ILE A 188 -3.53 -18.57 5.40
C ILE A 188 -3.40 -19.81 6.28
N ARG A 189 -4.36 -20.07 7.17
CA ARG A 189 -4.34 -21.22 8.08
C ARG A 189 -4.36 -22.56 7.35
N ASN A 190 -5.02 -22.63 6.19
CA ASN A 190 -5.16 -23.85 5.40
C ASN A 190 -4.04 -24.00 4.35
N ASP A 191 -3.10 -23.06 4.24
CA ASP A 191 -2.02 -23.15 3.28
C ASP A 191 -0.88 -24.01 3.85
N PRO A 192 -0.50 -25.12 3.20
CA PRO A 192 0.53 -26.04 3.70
C PRO A 192 1.93 -25.46 3.72
N ARG A 193 2.17 -24.31 3.07
CA ARG A 193 3.45 -23.61 3.06
C ARG A 193 3.68 -22.79 4.33
N VAL A 194 2.62 -22.58 5.13
CA VAL A 194 2.65 -21.68 6.29
C VAL A 194 2.70 -22.48 7.59
N ASP A 195 3.73 -22.25 8.40
CA ASP A 195 3.68 -22.64 9.81
C ASP A 195 2.84 -21.61 10.57
N TRP A 196 1.57 -21.96 10.79
CA TRP A 196 0.58 -21.08 11.39
C TRP A 196 1.04 -20.44 12.71
N LYS A 197 1.77 -21.18 13.53
CA LYS A 197 2.17 -20.73 14.87
C LYS A 197 3.51 -19.98 14.88
N ARG A 198 4.42 -20.30 13.95
CA ARG A 198 5.79 -19.81 13.98
C ARG A 198 6.05 -18.68 13.00
N ASP A 199 5.41 -18.71 11.84
CA ASP A 199 5.67 -17.73 10.80
C ASP A 199 5.17 -16.35 11.18
N TRP A 200 5.95 -15.30 10.91
CA TRP A 200 5.51 -13.92 10.98
C TRP A 200 4.69 -13.54 9.76
N LYS A 201 3.51 -12.97 10.00
CA LYS A 201 2.58 -12.51 8.96
C LYS A 201 2.56 -11.00 8.93
N LEU A 202 2.90 -10.43 7.77
CA LEU A 202 2.73 -9.00 7.49
C LEU A 202 1.41 -8.81 6.74
N VAL A 203 0.50 -8.06 7.32
CA VAL A 203 -0.82 -7.76 6.74
C VAL A 203 -0.93 -6.27 6.43
N THR A 204 -1.16 -5.92 5.18
CA THR A 204 -1.48 -4.54 4.81
C THR A 204 -2.98 -4.33 4.73
N ILE A 205 -3.48 -3.28 5.37
CA ILE A 205 -4.89 -2.84 5.30
C ILE A 205 -4.90 -1.42 4.75
N ALA A 206 -5.55 -1.22 3.60
CA ALA A 206 -5.78 0.09 2.99
C ALA A 206 -7.23 0.14 2.49
N ILE A 207 -8.10 0.86 3.19
CA ILE A 207 -9.55 0.88 2.94
C ILE A 207 -10.18 2.21 3.35
N GLY A 208 -11.27 2.59 2.72
CA GLY A 208 -12.05 3.78 3.04
C GLY A 208 -12.12 4.79 1.90
N GLY A 209 -11.32 4.60 0.85
CA GLY A 209 -11.36 5.43 -0.35
C GLY A 209 -12.75 5.49 -0.97
N ASN A 210 -13.38 4.33 -1.14
CA ASN A 210 -14.71 4.24 -1.73
C ASN A 210 -15.81 4.79 -0.82
N ASP A 211 -15.66 4.69 0.51
CA ASP A 211 -16.58 5.35 1.46
C ASP A 211 -16.65 6.87 1.17
N ILE A 212 -15.50 7.49 0.95
CA ILE A 212 -15.39 8.93 0.68
C ILE A 212 -15.69 9.27 -0.78
N CYS A 213 -15.27 8.42 -1.72
CA CYS A 213 -15.39 8.67 -3.15
C CYS A 213 -16.83 8.55 -3.66
N SER A 214 -17.56 7.53 -3.17
CA SER A 214 -18.84 7.13 -3.77
C SER A 214 -20.02 7.11 -2.79
N PHE A 215 -19.79 7.13 -1.49
CA PHE A 215 -20.88 7.00 -0.51
C PHE A 215 -21.13 8.25 0.32
N VAL A 216 -20.13 9.11 0.54
CA VAL A 216 -20.27 10.30 1.39
C VAL A 216 -21.42 11.20 0.97
N CYS A 217 -21.70 11.36 -0.33
CA CYS A 217 -22.75 12.21 -0.85
C CYS A 217 -24.14 11.54 -0.93
N THR A 218 -24.20 10.21 -0.79
CA THR A 218 -25.46 9.47 -0.87
C THR A 218 -26.12 9.28 0.50
N MET A 219 -25.37 9.51 1.56
CA MET A 219 -25.85 9.31 2.93
C MET A 219 -26.56 10.55 3.48
N ARG A 220 -27.64 10.32 4.21
CA ARG A 220 -28.35 11.39 4.92
C ARG A 220 -27.47 12.03 6.02
N TYR A 221 -26.63 11.23 6.70
CA TYR A 221 -25.75 11.66 7.79
C TYR A 221 -24.33 11.13 7.57
N PRO A 222 -23.57 11.72 6.62
CA PRO A 222 -22.24 11.22 6.27
C PRO A 222 -21.22 11.39 7.40
N GLU A 223 -21.45 12.29 8.37
CA GLU A 223 -20.62 12.48 9.56
C GLU A 223 -20.55 11.22 10.47
N GLN A 224 -21.45 10.26 10.27
CA GLN A 224 -21.41 8.99 10.97
C GLN A 224 -20.39 8.00 10.37
N LEU A 225 -19.91 8.28 9.15
CA LEU A 225 -18.98 7.38 8.45
C LEU A 225 -17.69 7.13 9.24
N PRO A 226 -17.00 8.14 9.81
CA PRO A 226 -15.77 7.89 10.58
C PRO A 226 -16.00 7.00 11.81
N ALA A 227 -17.10 7.16 12.53
CA ALA A 227 -17.44 6.31 13.66
C ALA A 227 -17.73 4.85 13.22
N LYS A 228 -18.41 4.67 12.09
CA LYS A 228 -18.65 3.35 11.49
C LYS A 228 -17.35 2.70 11.02
N HIS A 229 -16.45 3.49 10.39
CA HIS A 229 -15.11 3.04 10.00
C HIS A 229 -14.32 2.55 11.21
N ARG A 230 -14.26 3.36 12.29
CA ARG A 230 -13.63 3.00 13.57
C ARG A 230 -14.11 1.64 14.08
N LEU A 231 -15.42 1.46 14.18
CA LEU A 231 -16.01 0.22 14.69
C LEU A 231 -15.61 -1.00 13.87
N ARG A 232 -15.62 -0.88 12.54
CA ARG A 232 -15.29 -1.97 11.61
C ARG A 232 -13.82 -2.30 11.64
N LEU A 233 -12.97 -1.28 11.66
CA LEU A 233 -11.52 -1.44 11.73
C LEU A 233 -11.10 -2.08 13.06
N GLN A 234 -11.61 -1.59 14.21
CA GLN A 234 -11.34 -2.20 15.50
C GLN A 234 -11.81 -3.66 15.58
N ARG A 235 -13.01 -3.96 15.06
CA ARG A 235 -13.52 -5.34 14.98
C ARG A 235 -12.59 -6.23 14.16
N THR A 236 -12.11 -5.74 13.04
CA THR A 236 -11.17 -6.44 12.16
C THR A 236 -9.85 -6.72 12.87
N LEU A 237 -9.25 -5.70 13.47
CA LEU A 237 -7.95 -5.82 14.17
C LEU A 237 -8.04 -6.74 15.38
N ARG A 238 -9.13 -6.66 16.16
CA ARG A 238 -9.40 -7.60 17.28
C ARG A 238 -9.54 -9.02 16.78
N TYR A 239 -10.23 -9.21 15.65
CA TYR A 239 -10.37 -10.53 15.05
C TYR A 239 -9.01 -11.10 14.61
N LEU A 240 -8.18 -10.31 13.94
CA LEU A 240 -6.83 -10.72 13.54
C LEU A 240 -5.98 -11.06 14.77
N ARG A 241 -5.93 -10.18 15.77
CA ARG A 241 -5.18 -10.39 17.01
C ARG A 241 -5.55 -11.70 17.71
N ASN A 242 -6.86 -11.99 17.78
CA ASN A 242 -7.35 -13.16 18.52
C ASN A 242 -7.24 -14.47 17.73
N ASN A 243 -7.10 -14.42 16.41
CA ASN A 243 -7.17 -15.59 15.55
C ASN A 243 -5.93 -15.82 14.69
N MET A 244 -4.94 -14.94 14.70
CA MET A 244 -3.74 -15.06 13.87
C MET A 244 -2.50 -14.65 14.67
N PRO A 245 -1.74 -15.60 15.22
CA PRO A 245 -0.53 -15.31 16.00
C PRO A 245 0.57 -14.74 15.10
N ARG A 246 1.52 -14.04 15.71
CA ARG A 246 2.68 -13.44 15.05
C ARG A 246 2.29 -12.61 13.84
N THR A 247 1.46 -11.61 14.08
CA THR A 247 0.92 -10.75 13.04
C THR A 247 1.33 -9.31 13.23
N PHE A 248 1.87 -8.74 12.18
CA PHE A 248 2.20 -7.33 12.07
C PHE A 248 1.26 -6.69 11.04
N VAL A 249 0.52 -5.67 11.42
CA VAL A 249 -0.43 -4.97 10.55
C VAL A 249 0.10 -3.61 10.15
N ASN A 250 0.28 -3.38 8.85
CA ASN A 250 0.44 -2.07 8.25
C ASN A 250 -0.95 -1.48 7.98
N LEU A 251 -1.35 -0.50 8.76
CA LEU A 251 -2.57 0.25 8.54
C LEU A 251 -2.22 1.51 7.72
N VAL A 252 -2.59 1.49 6.44
CA VAL A 252 -2.25 2.54 5.48
C VAL A 252 -3.49 3.37 5.19
N SER A 253 -3.42 4.67 5.45
CA SER A 253 -4.48 5.60 5.05
C SER A 253 -4.58 5.69 3.54
N VAL A 254 -5.80 5.80 3.03
CA VAL A 254 -5.99 6.06 1.60
C VAL A 254 -5.56 7.49 1.24
N PRO A 255 -5.05 7.71 0.02
CA PRO A 255 -4.71 9.05 -0.45
C PRO A 255 -5.90 10.00 -0.38
N SER A 256 -5.64 11.30 -0.23
CA SER A 256 -6.71 12.29 -0.24
C SER A 256 -7.45 12.27 -1.58
N VAL A 257 -8.76 11.99 -1.52
CA VAL A 257 -9.64 11.93 -2.69
C VAL A 257 -9.74 13.29 -3.39
N SER A 258 -9.60 14.40 -2.66
CA SER A 258 -9.61 15.75 -3.25
C SER A 258 -8.57 15.94 -4.36
N LYS A 259 -7.48 15.18 -4.35
CA LYS A 259 -6.42 15.25 -5.37
C LYS A 259 -6.91 14.87 -6.78
N VAL A 260 -7.94 14.02 -6.89
CA VAL A 260 -8.55 13.64 -8.18
C VAL A 260 -9.22 14.85 -8.85
N VAL A 261 -9.76 15.78 -8.05
CA VAL A 261 -10.37 17.02 -8.56
C VAL A 261 -9.32 17.96 -9.13
N MET A 262 -8.08 17.91 -8.61
CA MET A 262 -6.99 18.82 -8.99
C MET A 262 -6.26 18.42 -10.27
N LEU A 263 -6.58 17.26 -10.85
CA LEU A 263 -5.94 16.79 -12.09
C LEU A 263 -6.19 17.76 -13.24
N GLN A 264 -5.11 18.20 -13.91
CA GLN A 264 -5.14 19.20 -14.97
C GLN A 264 -5.08 18.55 -16.35
N ARG A 265 -5.82 19.11 -17.31
CA ARG A 265 -5.84 18.66 -18.71
C ARG A 265 -6.09 17.15 -18.86
N LYS A 266 -7.16 16.69 -18.23
CA LYS A 266 -7.55 15.28 -18.27
C LYS A 266 -7.78 14.82 -19.73
N PRO A 267 -7.22 13.66 -20.13
CA PRO A 267 -7.63 12.99 -21.35
C PRO A 267 -9.15 12.73 -21.37
N PHE A 268 -9.75 12.69 -22.55
CA PHE A 268 -11.21 12.48 -22.69
C PHE A 268 -11.69 11.18 -22.02
N ALA A 269 -10.90 10.10 -22.14
CA ALA A 269 -11.21 8.84 -21.48
C ALA A 269 -11.32 8.97 -19.96
N CYS A 270 -10.38 9.68 -19.33
CA CYS A 270 -10.40 9.95 -17.90
C CYS A 270 -11.63 10.75 -17.47
N GLU A 271 -11.96 11.80 -18.21
CA GLU A 271 -13.11 12.63 -17.88
C GLU A 271 -14.42 11.84 -17.90
N SER A 272 -14.55 10.92 -18.87
CA SER A 272 -15.73 10.07 -19.00
C SER A 272 -15.83 9.03 -17.87
N LEU A 273 -14.72 8.41 -17.51
CA LEU A 273 -14.67 7.33 -16.51
C LEU A 273 -14.81 7.83 -15.07
N HIS A 274 -14.23 8.98 -14.76
CA HIS A 274 -14.26 9.57 -13.42
C HIS A 274 -15.67 9.76 -12.86
N HIS A 275 -16.68 9.95 -13.73
CA HIS A 275 -18.07 10.09 -13.29
C HIS A 275 -18.60 8.86 -12.56
N GLY A 276 -18.12 7.67 -12.92
CA GLY A 276 -18.47 6.41 -12.25
C GLY A 276 -17.59 6.08 -11.07
N GLU A 277 -16.29 6.42 -11.15
CA GLU A 277 -15.29 5.96 -10.21
C GLU A 277 -15.27 6.74 -8.88
N CYS A 278 -15.56 8.04 -8.93
CA CYS A 278 -15.58 8.88 -7.74
C CYS A 278 -16.77 9.86 -7.81
N SER A 279 -17.95 9.31 -7.86
CA SER A 279 -19.20 10.02 -8.20
C SER A 279 -19.51 11.22 -7.28
N CYS A 280 -19.15 11.15 -6.00
CA CYS A 280 -19.37 12.26 -5.07
C CYS A 280 -18.49 13.48 -5.37
N TRP A 281 -17.27 13.29 -5.85
CA TRP A 281 -16.30 14.38 -6.04
C TRP A 281 -16.27 14.95 -7.44
N ILE A 282 -16.45 14.12 -8.44
CA ILE A 282 -16.30 14.46 -9.86
C ILE A 282 -17.45 13.97 -10.75
N GLY A 283 -18.41 13.23 -10.18
CA GLY A 283 -19.61 12.79 -10.91
C GLY A 283 -20.59 13.95 -11.20
N LYS A 284 -21.42 13.79 -12.22
CA LYS A 284 -22.43 14.81 -12.61
C LYS A 284 -23.75 14.69 -11.84
N LEU A 285 -23.95 13.58 -11.10
CA LEU A 285 -25.23 13.26 -10.48
C LEU A 285 -25.48 13.98 -9.15
N TYR A 286 -24.45 14.48 -8.51
CA TYR A 286 -24.52 15.11 -7.19
C TYR A 286 -24.06 16.56 -7.25
N ASN A 287 -24.67 17.41 -6.43
CA ASN A 287 -24.24 18.80 -6.29
C ASN A 287 -22.88 18.87 -5.58
N GLN A 288 -21.85 19.13 -6.36
CA GLN A 288 -20.45 19.18 -5.92
C GLN A 288 -20.02 20.63 -5.65
N SER A 289 -20.82 21.36 -4.86
CA SER A 289 -20.42 22.70 -4.43
C SER A 289 -19.12 22.66 -3.61
N ASP A 290 -18.41 23.78 -3.56
CA ASP A 290 -17.19 23.89 -2.76
C ASP A 290 -17.47 23.62 -1.27
N SER A 291 -18.60 24.01 -0.75
CA SER A 291 -19.04 23.71 0.62
C SER A 291 -19.25 22.21 0.86
N SER A 292 -19.80 21.48 -0.12
CA SER A 292 -19.92 20.02 -0.03
C SER A 292 -18.56 19.34 0.00
N ARG A 293 -17.66 19.75 -0.89
CA ARG A 293 -16.28 19.19 -0.93
C ARG A 293 -15.51 19.49 0.35
N GLU A 294 -15.64 20.68 0.92
CA GLU A 294 -15.05 21.02 2.22
C GLU A 294 -15.59 20.13 3.33
N ARG A 295 -16.91 19.90 3.37
CA ARG A 295 -17.54 18.98 4.32
C ARG A 295 -17.01 17.56 4.18
N TRP A 296 -16.88 17.05 2.96
CA TRP A 296 -16.34 15.69 2.70
C TRP A 296 -14.86 15.57 3.00
N SER A 297 -14.08 16.63 2.78
CA SER A 297 -12.67 16.67 3.22
C SER A 297 -12.56 16.52 4.73
N LYS A 298 -13.38 17.22 5.51
CA LYS A 298 -13.40 17.09 6.97
C LYS A 298 -13.75 15.66 7.42
N ILE A 299 -14.67 14.99 6.72
CA ILE A 299 -15.01 13.59 6.98
C ILE A 299 -13.80 12.69 6.67
N GLN A 300 -13.06 12.93 5.60
CA GLN A 300 -11.84 12.18 5.29
C GLN A 300 -10.75 12.42 6.35
N ASP A 301 -10.56 13.65 6.81
CA ASP A 301 -9.61 13.96 7.88
C ASP A 301 -9.94 13.19 9.16
N GLU A 302 -11.22 13.01 9.46
CA GLU A 302 -11.69 12.19 10.58
C GLU A 302 -11.40 10.69 10.38
N TYR A 303 -11.44 10.16 9.15
CA TYR A 303 -10.98 8.79 8.86
C TYR A 303 -9.51 8.63 9.21
N ILE A 304 -8.67 9.53 8.72
CA ILE A 304 -7.22 9.56 8.97
C ILE A 304 -6.93 9.61 10.48
N ARG A 305 -7.65 10.48 11.19
CA ARG A 305 -7.52 10.60 12.65
C ARG A 305 -7.90 9.31 13.37
N VAL A 306 -9.00 8.68 12.96
CA VAL A 306 -9.48 7.40 13.50
C VAL A 306 -8.47 6.29 13.31
N GLU A 307 -7.89 6.15 12.13
CA GLU A 307 -6.88 5.13 11.81
C GLU A 307 -5.63 5.30 12.67
N LYS A 308 -5.14 6.53 12.79
CA LYS A 308 -4.00 6.87 13.62
C LYS A 308 -4.26 6.55 15.10
N GLU A 309 -5.39 6.99 15.65
CA GLU A 309 -5.77 6.75 17.04
C GLU A 309 -5.89 5.25 17.36
N ILE A 310 -6.45 4.46 16.45
CA ILE A 310 -6.55 3.02 16.62
C ILE A 310 -5.16 2.38 16.68
N ALA A 311 -4.30 2.68 15.71
CA ALA A 311 -2.95 2.12 15.68
C ALA A 311 -2.10 2.56 16.88
N GLU A 312 -2.33 3.78 17.39
CA GLU A 312 -1.63 4.33 18.55
C GLU A 312 -2.26 3.96 19.90
N SER A 313 -3.39 3.27 19.88
CA SER A 313 -4.08 2.89 21.12
C SER A 313 -3.31 1.84 21.92
N ALA A 314 -3.46 1.84 23.24
CA ALA A 314 -2.89 0.82 24.12
C ALA A 314 -3.42 -0.57 23.82
N GLU A 315 -4.56 -0.68 23.13
CA GLU A 315 -5.16 -1.96 22.77
C GLU A 315 -4.28 -2.78 21.80
N PHE A 316 -3.48 -2.11 20.95
CA PHE A 316 -2.69 -2.75 19.88
C PHE A 316 -1.19 -2.49 19.99
N ARG A 317 -0.74 -1.92 21.13
CA ARG A 317 0.67 -1.66 21.42
C ARG A 317 1.19 -2.55 22.54
N GLY A 318 2.47 -2.87 22.50
CA GLY A 318 3.15 -3.63 23.56
C GLY A 318 2.70 -5.08 23.69
N LEU A 319 2.15 -5.66 22.64
CA LEU A 319 1.80 -7.07 22.56
C LEU A 319 2.95 -7.88 21.95
N ASP A 320 3.17 -9.08 22.45
CA ASP A 320 4.31 -9.91 22.07
C ASP A 320 4.19 -10.48 20.64
N GLU A 321 2.99 -10.79 20.19
CA GLU A 321 2.77 -11.45 18.89
C GLU A 321 1.82 -10.69 17.96
N PHE A 322 1.49 -9.44 18.29
CA PHE A 322 0.61 -8.62 17.47
C PHE A 322 0.97 -7.14 17.56
N ALA A 323 1.07 -6.47 16.42
CA ALA A 323 1.28 -5.03 16.37
C ALA A 323 0.50 -4.40 15.22
N VAL A 324 0.06 -3.16 15.44
CA VAL A 324 -0.52 -2.32 14.38
C VAL A 324 0.33 -1.06 14.25
N VAL A 325 0.79 -0.78 13.03
CA VAL A 325 1.58 0.42 12.72
C VAL A 325 0.83 1.26 11.70
N TYR A 326 0.62 2.52 12.06
CA TYR A 326 0.04 3.50 11.17
C TYR A 326 1.06 3.97 10.13
N GLN A 327 0.66 3.97 8.86
CA GLN A 327 1.49 4.32 7.72
C GLN A 327 0.91 5.54 6.98
N PRO A 328 1.38 6.76 7.28
CA PRO A 328 0.83 8.00 6.74
C PRO A 328 1.40 8.40 5.37
N TRP A 329 2.28 7.62 4.77
CA TRP A 329 3.00 8.00 3.55
C TRP A 329 2.07 8.35 2.38
N SER A 330 0.92 7.68 2.27
CA SER A 330 -0.08 7.89 1.22
C SER A 330 -0.72 9.28 1.27
N LEU A 331 -0.73 9.92 2.43
CA LEU A 331 -1.31 11.26 2.61
C LEU A 331 -0.53 12.34 1.86
N ASN A 332 0.78 12.13 1.70
CA ASN A 332 1.69 13.06 1.03
C ASN A 332 1.90 12.74 -0.46
N VAL A 333 1.17 11.74 -0.99
CA VAL A 333 1.21 11.48 -2.43
C VAL A 333 0.73 12.73 -3.17
N SER A 334 1.58 13.28 -4.03
CA SER A 334 1.24 14.38 -4.92
C SER A 334 1.34 13.93 -6.37
N MET A 335 0.42 14.40 -7.21
CA MET A 335 0.56 14.17 -8.64
C MET A 335 1.74 14.97 -9.16
N LYS A 336 2.66 14.29 -9.83
CA LYS A 336 3.80 14.94 -10.49
C LYS A 336 3.28 15.81 -11.63
N MET A 337 3.85 17.00 -11.78
CA MET A 337 3.51 17.93 -12.85
C MET A 337 4.60 17.91 -13.93
N ASN A 338 4.18 17.95 -15.18
CA ASN A 338 5.01 18.18 -16.33
C ASN A 338 4.65 19.57 -16.90
N GLY A 339 5.36 20.59 -16.45
CA GLY A 339 4.96 21.97 -16.67
C GLY A 339 3.66 22.32 -15.98
N LYS A 340 2.61 22.67 -16.75
CA LYS A 340 1.24 22.96 -16.25
C LYS A 340 0.32 21.73 -16.27
N ASP A 341 0.80 20.58 -16.76
CA ASP A 341 -0.02 19.39 -16.97
C ASP A 341 0.28 18.35 -15.89
N THR A 342 -0.72 17.55 -15.55
CA THR A 342 -0.51 16.38 -14.70
C THR A 342 0.30 15.32 -15.45
N ASP A 343 1.30 14.73 -14.81
CA ASP A 343 2.01 13.54 -15.33
C ASP A 343 1.14 12.29 -15.09
N TYR A 344 0.39 11.92 -16.10
CA TYR A 344 -0.51 10.74 -16.04
C TYR A 344 0.22 9.40 -16.07
N SER A 345 1.55 9.36 -16.25
CA SER A 345 2.29 8.10 -16.30
C SER A 345 2.25 7.26 -15.03
N LEU A 346 1.89 7.89 -13.89
CA LEU A 346 1.70 7.20 -12.60
C LEU A 346 0.28 6.66 -12.43
N LEU A 347 -0.64 7.06 -13.30
CA LEU A 347 -2.02 6.63 -13.26
C LEU A 347 -2.32 5.65 -14.40
N SER A 348 -3.30 4.81 -14.20
CA SER A 348 -3.84 3.90 -15.20
C SER A 348 -4.59 4.66 -16.31
N TYR A 349 -5.12 3.94 -17.27
CA TYR A 349 -5.89 4.48 -18.40
C TYR A 349 -7.11 5.32 -17.96
N ASP A 350 -7.65 5.06 -16.78
CA ASP A 350 -8.75 5.81 -16.16
C ASP A 350 -8.32 7.09 -15.44
N CYS A 351 -7.03 7.36 -15.29
CA CYS A 351 -6.46 8.47 -14.51
C CYS A 351 -6.93 8.51 -13.05
N PHE A 352 -7.31 7.38 -12.51
CA PHE A 352 -7.79 7.21 -11.14
C PHE A 352 -6.99 6.13 -10.39
N HIS A 353 -6.97 4.92 -10.93
CA HIS A 353 -6.14 3.84 -10.40
C HIS A 353 -4.65 4.06 -10.71
N MET A 354 -3.78 3.40 -10.00
CA MET A 354 -2.35 3.48 -10.23
C MET A 354 -1.92 2.61 -11.40
N SER A 355 -1.10 3.15 -12.31
CA SER A 355 -0.40 2.35 -13.32
C SER A 355 0.62 1.40 -12.67
N GLN A 356 1.25 0.51 -13.45
CA GLN A 356 2.39 -0.28 -12.97
C GLN A 356 3.49 0.61 -12.37
N LYS A 357 3.78 1.74 -13.01
CA LYS A 357 4.75 2.72 -12.51
C LYS A 357 4.29 3.42 -11.22
N GLY A 358 2.98 3.62 -11.05
CA GLY A 358 2.41 4.17 -9.83
C GLY A 358 2.37 3.17 -8.68
N ASN A 359 2.33 1.88 -8.96
CA ASN A 359 2.38 0.78 -7.99
C ASN A 359 3.83 0.45 -7.55
N ALA A 360 4.81 0.87 -8.31
CA ALA A 360 6.25 0.69 -8.03
C ALA A 360 6.81 1.86 -7.20
#